data_5ac795ef9454c416dd624900c41e7c4d
#
_entry.id   5ac795ef9454c416dd624900c41e7c4d
#
_cell.length_a   1.000
_cell.length_b   1.000
_cell.length_c   1.000
_cell.angle_alpha   90.00
_cell.angle_beta   90.00
_cell.angle_gamma   90.00
#
_symmetry.space_group_name_H-M   'P 1'
#
loop_
_entity.id
_entity.type
_entity.pdbx_description
1 polymer ?
#
loop_
_entity_poly.entity_id
_entity_poly.type
_entity_poly.pdbx_seq_one_letter_code
_entity_poly.pdbx_strand_id
1 'polypeptide(L)'
;MASIQSDGAIVALGGRRIDAEPTLTPRFPFDQVSRVGMEISDRLRRSYAVVLVCSAACGVDLIALNAAQKMRLRTRIVLPFLAVRFRETSVVDRPRPEFWGSMFDRVIGVARANGDLVELNADGRDNAYSTANAVIIDEALKIGRCQQRRRASGTSPLIALVVWDGASRGADDNTKKFVKLAQESRFRLENNYKGCGNGARAIKRRECRLQ
;
A
#
# COMPACT_ATOMS: atom_id res chain seq x y z
N MET A 1 14.73 25.41 5.91
CA MET A 1 13.93 24.43 6.67
C MET A 1 12.52 24.46 6.11
N ALA A 2 12.11 23.48 5.32
CA ALA A 2 10.77 23.41 4.79
C ALA A 2 9.82 23.03 5.93
N SER A 3 8.85 23.89 6.24
CA SER A 3 7.80 23.59 7.20
C SER A 3 7.03 22.35 6.70
N ILE A 4 7.07 21.28 7.46
CA ILE A 4 6.31 20.08 7.21
C ILE A 4 4.83 20.49 7.28
N GLN A 5 4.17 20.50 6.13
CA GLN A 5 2.72 20.65 6.06
C GLN A 5 2.08 19.53 6.91
N SER A 6 1.59 19.92 8.08
CA SER A 6 1.16 18.98 9.12
C SER A 6 -0.28 18.49 8.98
N ASP A 7 -1.02 18.89 7.95
CA ASP A 7 -2.49 18.72 7.87
C ASP A 7 -2.97 17.64 6.89
N GLY A 8 -2.08 16.80 6.37
CA GLY A 8 -2.43 15.81 5.39
C GLY A 8 -2.79 14.44 5.96
N ALA A 9 -3.30 13.58 5.09
CA ALA A 9 -3.70 12.22 5.42
C ALA A 9 -2.49 11.29 5.64
N ILE A 10 -2.68 10.30 6.52
CA ILE A 10 -1.81 9.15 6.65
C ILE A 10 -2.45 8.01 5.89
N VAL A 11 -1.74 7.50 4.90
CA VAL A 11 -2.24 6.46 4.01
C VAL A 11 -1.56 5.14 4.35
N ALA A 12 -2.33 4.16 4.81
CA ALA A 12 -1.91 2.76 4.83
C ALA A 12 -2.29 2.13 3.48
N LEU A 13 -1.37 1.38 2.87
CA LEU A 13 -1.64 0.80 1.56
C LEU A 13 -1.43 -0.72 1.58
N GLY A 14 -2.37 -1.42 0.94
CA GLY A 14 -2.26 -2.83 0.63
C GLY A 14 -2.77 -3.10 -0.79
N GLY A 15 -2.13 -4.04 -1.48
CA GLY A 15 -2.53 -4.33 -2.83
C GLY A 15 -1.93 -5.61 -3.40
N ARG A 16 -2.18 -5.83 -4.69
CA ARG A 16 -1.72 -7.03 -5.38
C ARG A 16 -0.27 -6.92 -5.80
N ARG A 17 0.40 -8.03 -5.71
CA ARG A 17 1.67 -8.25 -6.41
C ARG A 17 1.40 -8.40 -7.90
N ILE A 18 2.42 -8.10 -8.70
CA ILE A 18 2.41 -8.39 -10.13
C ILE A 18 2.15 -9.89 -10.36
N ASP A 19 1.46 -10.23 -11.44
CA ASP A 19 1.21 -11.63 -11.79
C ASP A 19 2.54 -12.38 -11.97
N ALA A 20 2.57 -13.66 -11.58
CA ALA A 20 3.61 -14.58 -12.00
C ALA A 20 3.49 -14.81 -13.51
N GLU A 21 4.47 -15.46 -14.14
CA GLU A 21 4.46 -15.85 -15.57
C GLU A 21 3.07 -15.99 -16.24
N PRO A 22 2.93 -16.03 -17.56
CA PRO A 22 1.65 -15.92 -18.26
C PRO A 22 0.56 -16.75 -17.59
N THR A 23 -0.50 -16.09 -17.14
CA THR A 23 -1.67 -16.73 -16.55
C THR A 23 -2.87 -16.58 -17.47
N LEU A 24 -3.74 -17.59 -17.51
CA LEU A 24 -4.97 -17.56 -18.31
C LEU A 24 -5.93 -16.43 -17.85
N THR A 25 -5.81 -16.00 -16.62
CA THR A 25 -6.64 -14.94 -16.04
C THR A 25 -5.76 -13.87 -15.38
N PRO A 26 -5.16 -12.96 -16.17
CA PRO A 26 -4.32 -11.90 -15.62
C PRO A 26 -5.13 -11.00 -14.68
N ARG A 27 -4.56 -10.72 -13.51
CA ARG A 27 -5.19 -9.84 -12.50
C ARG A 27 -4.43 -8.54 -12.33
N PHE A 28 -3.11 -8.59 -12.46
CA PHE A 28 -2.24 -7.43 -12.45
C PHE A 28 -1.02 -7.70 -13.35
N PRO A 29 -1.19 -7.67 -14.67
CA PRO A 29 -0.09 -7.84 -15.62
C PRO A 29 0.80 -6.59 -15.68
N PHE A 30 2.03 -6.76 -16.16
CA PHE A 30 3.06 -5.70 -16.14
C PHE A 30 2.68 -4.45 -16.95
N ASP A 31 1.92 -4.59 -18.01
CA ASP A 31 1.44 -3.46 -18.83
C ASP A 31 0.55 -2.47 -18.08
N GLN A 32 -0.05 -2.89 -16.94
CA GLN A 32 -0.87 -2.04 -16.09
C GLN A 32 -0.06 -1.20 -15.09
N VAL A 33 1.25 -1.45 -14.95
CA VAL A 33 2.11 -0.78 -13.95
C VAL A 33 2.05 0.75 -14.06
N SER A 34 2.17 1.28 -15.29
CA SER A 34 2.13 2.74 -15.52
C SER A 34 0.77 3.34 -15.16
N ARG A 35 -0.32 2.69 -15.58
CA ARG A 35 -1.68 3.13 -15.28
C ARG A 35 -1.96 3.13 -13.77
N VAL A 36 -1.66 2.03 -13.09
CA VAL A 36 -1.84 1.91 -11.64
C VAL A 36 -0.99 2.94 -10.91
N GLY A 37 0.23 3.21 -11.39
CA GLY A 37 1.09 4.24 -10.81
C GLY A 37 0.52 5.65 -10.91
N MET A 38 -0.10 6.00 -12.04
CA MET A 38 -0.79 7.29 -12.20
C MET A 38 -2.00 7.38 -11.26
N GLU A 39 -2.81 6.34 -11.19
CA GLU A 39 -3.99 6.29 -10.34
C GLU A 39 -3.62 6.40 -8.85
N ILE A 40 -2.59 5.69 -8.38
CA ILE A 40 -2.08 5.80 -7.00
C ILE A 40 -1.59 7.23 -6.74
N SER A 41 -0.78 7.79 -7.64
CA SER A 41 -0.27 9.16 -7.49
C SER A 41 -1.39 10.18 -7.36
N ASP A 42 -2.44 10.03 -8.16
CA ASP A 42 -3.61 10.90 -8.13
C ASP A 42 -4.39 10.76 -6.79
N ARG A 43 -4.55 9.55 -6.28
CA ARG A 43 -5.18 9.32 -4.97
C ARG A 43 -4.37 9.91 -3.82
N LEU A 44 -3.05 9.69 -3.81
CA LEU A 44 -2.18 10.28 -2.80
C LEU A 44 -2.26 11.82 -2.82
N ARG A 45 -2.32 12.42 -4.00
CA ARG A 45 -2.45 13.88 -4.16
C ARG A 45 -3.81 14.38 -3.67
N ARG A 46 -4.92 13.75 -4.11
CA ARG A 46 -6.28 14.16 -3.73
C ARG A 46 -6.57 13.98 -2.23
N SER A 47 -5.91 13.02 -1.60
CA SER A 47 -6.03 12.82 -0.15
C SER A 47 -5.13 13.77 0.65
N TYR A 48 -4.33 14.61 -0.01
CA TYR A 48 -3.30 15.41 0.64
C TYR A 48 -2.39 14.54 1.53
N ALA A 49 -2.01 13.37 1.03
CA ALA A 49 -1.18 12.44 1.78
C ALA A 49 0.14 13.08 2.19
N VAL A 50 0.56 12.87 3.43
CA VAL A 50 1.87 13.30 3.96
C VAL A 50 2.74 12.12 4.36
N VAL A 51 2.12 10.97 4.65
CA VAL A 51 2.80 9.73 4.98
C VAL A 51 2.14 8.57 4.23
N LEU A 52 2.96 7.71 3.65
CA LEU A 52 2.56 6.41 3.13
C LEU A 52 3.16 5.30 4.00
N VAL A 53 2.32 4.38 4.46
CA VAL A 53 2.74 3.20 5.24
C VAL A 53 2.34 1.94 4.47
N CYS A 54 3.30 1.11 4.06
CA CYS A 54 3.02 -0.13 3.34
C CYS A 54 4.20 -1.12 3.45
N SER A 55 4.06 -2.27 2.82
CA SER A 55 5.20 -3.16 2.56
C SER A 55 5.95 -2.72 1.29
N ALA A 56 6.80 -3.58 0.74
CA ALA A 56 7.60 -3.27 -0.44
C ALA A 56 7.63 -4.44 -1.45
N ALA A 57 6.55 -5.21 -1.55
CA ALA A 57 6.45 -6.29 -2.52
C ALA A 57 6.38 -5.77 -3.96
N CYS A 58 6.86 -6.55 -4.93
CA CYS A 58 6.75 -6.19 -6.35
C CYS A 58 5.28 -6.05 -6.78
N GLY A 59 4.98 -4.96 -7.45
CA GLY A 59 3.62 -4.56 -7.82
C GLY A 59 3.17 -3.31 -7.09
N VAL A 60 1.99 -3.33 -6.49
CA VAL A 60 1.32 -2.15 -5.93
C VAL A 60 2.18 -1.42 -4.89
N ASP A 61 2.82 -2.14 -3.97
CA ASP A 61 3.60 -1.52 -2.90
C ASP A 61 4.78 -0.72 -3.46
N LEU A 62 5.61 -1.33 -4.31
CA LEU A 62 6.76 -0.64 -4.90
C LEU A 62 6.34 0.51 -5.83
N ILE A 63 5.24 0.37 -6.56
CA ILE A 63 4.68 1.45 -7.39
C ILE A 63 4.29 2.63 -6.51
N ALA A 64 3.60 2.37 -5.41
CA ALA A 64 3.16 3.39 -4.47
C ALA A 64 4.33 4.08 -3.76
N LEU A 65 5.34 3.32 -3.32
CA LEU A 65 6.56 3.86 -2.72
C LEU A 65 7.32 4.76 -3.70
N ASN A 66 7.46 4.33 -4.96
CA ASN A 66 8.07 5.14 -6.00
C ASN A 66 7.30 6.45 -6.26
N ALA A 67 5.96 6.38 -6.28
CA ALA A 67 5.12 7.56 -6.41
C ALA A 67 5.28 8.51 -5.21
N ALA A 68 5.24 7.97 -3.99
CA ALA A 68 5.42 8.73 -2.76
C ALA A 68 6.78 9.43 -2.70
N GLN A 69 7.87 8.76 -3.07
CA GLN A 69 9.21 9.36 -3.15
C GLN A 69 9.28 10.52 -4.15
N LYS A 70 8.69 10.37 -5.35
CA LYS A 70 8.61 11.45 -6.33
C LYS A 70 7.83 12.66 -5.81
N MET A 71 6.84 12.44 -4.97
CA MET A 71 6.03 13.47 -4.30
C MET A 71 6.66 13.98 -2.99
N ARG A 72 7.84 13.47 -2.60
CA ARG A 72 8.53 13.79 -1.34
C ARG A 72 7.69 13.51 -0.09
N LEU A 73 6.81 12.50 -0.14
CA LEU A 73 6.08 12.03 1.02
C LEU A 73 7.01 11.22 1.92
N ARG A 74 6.78 11.28 3.23
CA ARG A 74 7.40 10.33 4.14
C ARG A 74 6.86 8.93 3.86
N THR A 75 7.76 7.94 3.78
CA THR A 75 7.39 6.54 3.60
C THR A 75 7.82 5.72 4.81
N ARG A 76 6.90 4.98 5.43
CA ARG A 76 7.17 4.01 6.49
C ARG A 76 6.98 2.61 5.91
N ILE A 77 8.05 1.81 5.87
CA ILE A 77 8.04 0.49 5.23
C ILE A 77 8.09 -0.60 6.30
N VAL A 78 7.20 -1.59 6.18
CA VAL A 78 7.14 -2.74 7.09
C VAL A 78 7.36 -4.02 6.28
N LEU A 79 8.40 -4.76 6.62
CA LEU A 79 8.74 -6.04 6.01
C LEU A 79 8.54 -7.19 7.01
N PRO A 80 7.93 -8.31 6.59
CA PRO A 80 7.79 -9.49 7.45
C PRO A 80 9.12 -10.16 7.77
N PHE A 81 10.12 -9.97 6.91
CA PHE A 81 11.47 -10.56 7.00
C PHE A 81 12.53 -9.48 6.86
N LEU A 82 13.79 -9.84 7.10
CA LEU A 82 14.93 -9.00 6.73
C LEU A 82 14.88 -8.66 5.24
N ALA A 83 15.30 -7.46 4.88
CA ALA A 83 15.19 -6.93 3.52
C ALA A 83 15.82 -7.85 2.46
N VAL A 84 16.95 -8.48 2.78
CA VAL A 84 17.63 -9.44 1.88
C VAL A 84 16.69 -10.59 1.52
N ARG A 85 16.13 -11.28 2.52
CA ARG A 85 15.20 -12.40 2.32
C ARG A 85 13.92 -11.94 1.63
N PHE A 86 13.37 -10.79 2.02
CA PHE A 86 12.16 -10.26 1.42
C PHE A 86 12.37 -9.92 -0.06
N ARG A 87 13.54 -9.38 -0.42
CA ARG A 87 13.91 -9.10 -1.81
C ARG A 87 13.84 -10.37 -2.67
N GLU A 88 14.41 -11.47 -2.20
CA GLU A 88 14.43 -12.75 -2.92
C GLU A 88 13.03 -13.36 -3.08
N THR A 89 12.22 -13.33 -2.03
CA THR A 89 10.95 -14.06 -1.97
C THR A 89 9.72 -13.26 -2.39
N SER A 90 9.83 -11.93 -2.47
CA SER A 90 8.68 -11.05 -2.67
C SER A 90 8.89 -9.92 -3.68
N VAL A 91 10.10 -9.81 -4.24
CA VAL A 91 10.43 -8.73 -5.17
C VAL A 91 10.93 -9.26 -6.50
N VAL A 92 12.01 -10.05 -6.49
CA VAL A 92 12.68 -10.54 -7.71
C VAL A 92 12.19 -11.91 -8.16
N ASP A 93 11.27 -12.52 -7.46
CA ASP A 93 10.61 -13.80 -7.78
C ASP A 93 9.50 -13.69 -8.85
N ARG A 94 9.40 -12.53 -9.51
CA ARG A 94 8.38 -12.19 -10.51
C ARG A 94 9.02 -11.68 -11.81
N PRO A 95 8.25 -11.64 -12.92
CA PRO A 95 8.75 -11.13 -14.19
C PRO A 95 9.39 -9.73 -14.03
N ARG A 96 10.49 -9.50 -14.76
CA ARG A 96 11.33 -8.29 -14.73
C ARG A 96 12.01 -8.03 -13.36
N PRO A 97 12.78 -9.04 -12.85
CA PRO A 97 13.41 -8.96 -11.53
C PRO A 97 14.34 -7.75 -11.37
N GLU A 98 15.07 -7.33 -12.39
CA GLU A 98 15.97 -6.17 -12.36
C GLU A 98 15.21 -4.87 -12.14
N PHE A 99 14.06 -4.71 -12.78
CA PHE A 99 13.20 -3.54 -12.63
C PHE A 99 12.69 -3.41 -11.19
N TRP A 100 12.17 -4.49 -10.63
CA TRP A 100 11.64 -4.51 -9.27
C TRP A 100 12.76 -4.43 -8.23
N GLY A 101 13.86 -5.16 -8.46
CA GLY A 101 15.02 -5.16 -7.56
C GLY A 101 15.64 -3.77 -7.43
N SER A 102 15.90 -3.08 -8.53
CA SER A 102 16.44 -1.72 -8.51
C SER A 102 15.52 -0.72 -7.80
N MET A 103 14.22 -0.86 -8.00
CA MET A 103 13.23 -0.02 -7.31
C MET A 103 13.21 -0.29 -5.81
N PHE A 104 13.22 -1.58 -5.42
CA PHE A 104 13.27 -2.01 -4.02
C PHE A 104 14.52 -1.49 -3.32
N ASP A 105 15.70 -1.72 -3.90
CA ASP A 105 16.98 -1.33 -3.29
C ASP A 105 17.01 0.18 -3.01
N ARG A 106 16.50 1.00 -3.94
CA ARG A 106 16.40 2.44 -3.77
C ARG A 106 15.44 2.84 -2.64
N VAL A 107 14.21 2.30 -2.62
CA VAL A 107 13.23 2.71 -1.61
C VAL A 107 13.60 2.23 -0.22
N ILE A 108 14.19 1.04 -0.10
CA ILE A 108 14.70 0.51 1.18
C ILE A 108 15.91 1.32 1.66
N GLY A 109 16.83 1.69 0.78
CA GLY A 109 17.97 2.53 1.14
C GLY A 109 17.53 3.87 1.75
N VAL A 110 16.56 4.53 1.14
CA VAL A 110 15.99 5.79 1.66
C VAL A 110 15.28 5.57 2.99
N ALA A 111 14.43 4.54 3.10
CA ALA A 111 13.71 4.27 4.35
C ALA A 111 14.65 3.92 5.50
N ARG A 112 15.71 3.14 5.24
CA ARG A 112 16.73 2.80 6.24
C ARG A 112 17.48 4.03 6.71
N ALA A 113 17.93 4.89 5.80
CA ALA A 113 18.63 6.12 6.13
C ALA A 113 17.78 7.09 7.00
N ASN A 114 16.46 7.06 6.82
CA ASN A 114 15.53 7.89 7.57
C ASN A 114 14.99 7.26 8.87
N GLY A 115 15.38 6.02 9.20
CA GLY A 115 14.82 5.27 10.33
C GLY A 115 13.35 4.86 10.13
N ASP A 116 12.91 4.77 8.88
CA ASP A 116 11.53 4.47 8.49
C ASP A 116 11.33 3.03 7.96
N LEU A 117 12.33 2.15 8.14
CA LEU A 117 12.24 0.72 7.84
C LEU A 117 11.99 -0.10 9.12
N VAL A 118 10.98 -0.95 9.07
CA VAL A 118 10.67 -1.96 10.11
C VAL A 118 10.82 -3.35 9.51
N GLU A 119 11.73 -4.13 10.06
CA GLU A 119 11.97 -5.53 9.68
C GLU A 119 11.52 -6.40 10.87
N LEU A 120 10.47 -7.22 10.68
CA LEU A 120 9.84 -7.99 11.77
C LEU A 120 10.59 -9.27 12.10
N ASN A 121 11.48 -9.71 11.22
CA ASN A 121 12.24 -10.96 11.34
C ASN A 121 11.37 -12.17 11.73
N ALA A 122 10.21 -12.30 11.08
CA ALA A 122 9.24 -13.36 11.33
C ALA A 122 9.70 -14.67 10.68
N ASP A 123 10.66 -15.35 11.27
CA ASP A 123 11.25 -16.57 10.74
C ASP A 123 10.19 -17.65 10.53
N GLY A 124 9.94 -18.00 9.25
CA GLY A 124 9.23 -19.20 8.81
C GLY A 124 7.77 -19.35 9.26
N ARG A 125 7.14 -18.33 9.81
CA ARG A 125 5.76 -18.40 10.30
C ARG A 125 4.77 -18.23 9.16
N ASP A 126 3.80 -19.12 9.04
CA ASP A 126 2.74 -19.11 8.02
C ASP A 126 1.93 -17.80 7.99
N ASN A 127 1.95 -17.03 9.09
CA ASN A 127 1.23 -15.77 9.24
C ASN A 127 2.11 -14.51 9.09
N ALA A 128 3.37 -14.60 8.65
CA ALA A 128 4.31 -13.48 8.59
C ALA A 128 3.76 -12.25 7.82
N TYR A 129 3.13 -12.49 6.67
CA TYR A 129 2.51 -11.41 5.89
C TYR A 129 1.26 -10.82 6.55
N SER A 130 0.47 -11.64 7.25
CA SER A 130 -0.68 -11.16 8.02
C SER A 130 -0.22 -10.31 9.20
N THR A 131 0.86 -10.69 9.86
CA THR A 131 1.49 -9.92 10.94
C THR A 131 2.01 -8.58 10.39
N ALA A 132 2.67 -8.58 9.23
CA ALA A 132 3.12 -7.35 8.59
C ALA A 132 1.95 -6.41 8.27
N ASN A 133 0.82 -6.92 7.78
CA ASN A 133 -0.39 -6.13 7.56
C ASN A 133 -0.91 -5.48 8.85
N ALA A 134 -0.93 -6.21 9.97
CA ALA A 134 -1.34 -5.67 11.26
C ALA A 134 -0.38 -4.55 11.72
N VAL A 135 0.93 -4.73 11.54
CA VAL A 135 1.94 -3.73 11.88
C VAL A 135 1.84 -2.50 10.97
N ILE A 136 1.53 -2.64 9.69
CA ILE A 136 1.28 -1.50 8.78
C ILE A 136 0.14 -0.62 9.32
N ILE A 137 -0.97 -1.22 9.71
CA ILE A 137 -2.11 -0.52 10.30
C ILE A 137 -1.71 0.16 11.63
N ASP A 138 -1.01 -0.55 12.50
CA ASP A 138 -0.57 -0.03 13.81
C ASP A 138 0.43 1.13 13.65
N GLU A 139 1.40 1.03 12.75
CA GLU A 139 2.35 2.13 12.46
C GLU A 139 1.61 3.37 11.92
N ALA A 140 0.63 3.21 11.04
CA ALA A 140 -0.17 4.33 10.56
C ALA A 140 -0.98 4.98 11.71
N LEU A 141 -1.56 4.19 12.62
CA LEU A 141 -2.25 4.68 13.81
C LEU A 141 -1.29 5.41 14.77
N LYS A 142 -0.09 4.87 15.01
CA LYS A 142 0.94 5.51 15.86
C LYS A 142 1.35 6.87 15.30
N ILE A 143 1.58 6.95 13.99
CA ILE A 143 1.93 8.20 13.32
C ILE A 143 0.78 9.21 13.47
N GLY A 144 -0.48 8.79 13.27
CA GLY A 144 -1.67 9.63 13.45
C GLY A 144 -1.78 10.19 14.84
N ARG A 145 -1.64 9.35 15.87
CA ARG A 145 -1.64 9.77 17.28
C ARG A 145 -0.50 10.74 17.60
N CYS A 146 0.71 10.50 17.06
CA CYS A 146 1.84 11.40 17.23
C CYS A 146 1.60 12.79 16.61
N GLN A 147 1.00 12.83 15.41
CA GLN A 147 0.66 14.08 14.75
C GLN A 147 -0.43 14.84 15.54
N GLN A 148 -1.44 14.14 16.03
CA GLN A 148 -2.52 14.73 16.82
C GLN A 148 -2.00 15.40 18.11
N ARG A 149 -1.07 14.77 18.82
CA ARG A 149 -0.46 15.33 20.05
C ARG A 149 0.32 16.63 19.82
N ARG A 150 0.81 16.85 18.59
CA ARG A 150 1.59 18.04 18.22
C ARG A 150 0.72 19.19 17.72
N ARG A 151 -0.58 18.98 17.63
CA ARG A 151 -1.54 19.96 17.08
C ARG A 151 -2.45 20.50 18.16
N ALA A 152 -2.79 21.77 18.03
CA ALA A 152 -3.79 22.42 18.90
C ALA A 152 -5.23 22.04 18.50
N SER A 153 -5.46 21.60 17.25
CA SER A 153 -6.78 21.18 16.77
C SER A 153 -6.67 20.27 15.54
N GLY A 154 -7.58 19.31 15.43
CA GLY A 154 -7.77 18.45 14.27
C GLY A 154 -7.01 17.12 14.32
N THR A 155 -7.59 16.10 13.67
CA THR A 155 -7.00 14.77 13.48
C THR A 155 -6.60 14.59 12.02
N SER A 156 -5.42 14.01 11.77
CA SER A 156 -5.05 13.59 10.41
C SER A 156 -5.98 12.48 9.94
N PRO A 157 -6.58 12.60 8.75
CA PRO A 157 -7.37 11.51 8.19
C PRO A 157 -6.54 10.23 8.04
N LEU A 158 -7.09 9.11 8.49
CA LEU A 158 -6.51 7.78 8.30
C LEU A 158 -7.20 7.13 7.09
N ILE A 159 -6.45 6.86 6.04
CA ILE A 159 -6.96 6.29 4.80
C ILE A 159 -6.29 4.94 4.56
N ALA A 160 -7.09 3.92 4.25
CA ALA A 160 -6.58 2.66 3.73
C ALA A 160 -6.84 2.63 2.22
N LEU A 161 -5.76 2.80 1.45
CA LEU A 161 -5.79 2.68 0.00
C LEU A 161 -5.58 1.23 -0.40
N VAL A 162 -6.58 0.64 -1.05
CA VAL A 162 -6.55 -0.74 -1.50
C VAL A 162 -6.53 -0.78 -3.03
N VAL A 163 -5.52 -1.43 -3.60
CA VAL A 163 -5.42 -1.61 -5.04
C VAL A 163 -5.65 -3.08 -5.35
N TRP A 164 -6.92 -3.40 -5.63
CA TRP A 164 -7.39 -4.77 -5.71
C TRP A 164 -8.63 -4.88 -6.61
N ASP A 165 -8.74 -5.98 -7.35
CA ASP A 165 -9.86 -6.30 -8.23
C ASP A 165 -11.14 -6.77 -7.50
N GLY A 166 -11.10 -6.85 -6.16
CA GLY A 166 -12.21 -7.30 -5.33
C GLY A 166 -12.37 -8.82 -5.23
N ALA A 167 -11.62 -9.61 -6.01
CA ALA A 167 -11.72 -11.06 -6.01
C ALA A 167 -10.70 -11.71 -5.07
N SER A 168 -11.16 -12.42 -4.04
CA SER A 168 -10.31 -13.14 -3.09
C SER A 168 -9.63 -14.35 -3.73
N ARG A 169 -8.41 -14.66 -3.25
CA ARG A 169 -7.66 -15.89 -3.59
C ARG A 169 -7.92 -17.03 -2.59
N GLY A 170 -8.94 -16.92 -1.76
CA GLY A 170 -9.24 -17.87 -0.68
C GLY A 170 -8.93 -17.32 0.71
N ALA A 171 -8.76 -18.23 1.69
CA ALA A 171 -8.58 -17.87 3.10
C ALA A 171 -7.27 -17.09 3.36
N ASP A 172 -6.23 -17.35 2.57
CA ASP A 172 -4.90 -16.75 2.75
C ASP A 172 -4.65 -15.48 1.91
N ASP A 173 -5.72 -14.85 1.42
CA ASP A 173 -5.60 -13.58 0.69
C ASP A 173 -5.21 -12.43 1.64
N ASN A 174 -3.92 -12.07 1.61
CA ASN A 174 -3.37 -11.01 2.45
C ASN A 174 -3.99 -9.64 2.17
N THR A 175 -4.44 -9.36 0.94
CA THR A 175 -5.13 -8.12 0.61
C THR A 175 -6.50 -8.07 1.29
N LYS A 176 -7.24 -9.19 1.29
CA LYS A 176 -8.52 -9.30 2.01
C LYS A 176 -8.33 -9.13 3.52
N LYS A 177 -7.28 -9.76 4.09
CA LYS A 177 -6.93 -9.61 5.51
C LYS A 177 -6.61 -8.15 5.86
N PHE A 178 -5.84 -7.46 5.00
CA PHE A 178 -5.54 -6.03 5.16
C PHE A 178 -6.82 -5.17 5.17
N VAL A 179 -7.74 -5.39 4.24
CA VAL A 179 -9.02 -4.66 4.19
C VAL A 179 -9.80 -4.83 5.50
N LYS A 180 -9.90 -6.05 6.00
CA LYS A 180 -10.59 -6.34 7.26
C LYS A 180 -9.96 -5.58 8.44
N LEU A 181 -8.64 -5.64 8.58
CA LEU A 181 -7.90 -4.93 9.64
C LEU A 181 -8.10 -3.41 9.56
N ALA A 182 -8.07 -2.85 8.35
CA ALA A 182 -8.30 -1.42 8.15
C ALA A 182 -9.72 -0.99 8.55
N GLN A 183 -10.74 -1.80 8.24
CA GLN A 183 -12.13 -1.56 8.64
C GLN A 183 -12.29 -1.61 10.15
N GLU A 184 -11.77 -2.64 10.81
CA GLU A 184 -11.80 -2.81 12.26
C GLU A 184 -11.10 -1.64 12.98
N SER A 185 -10.06 -1.09 12.35
CA SER A 185 -9.27 0.05 12.84
C SER A 185 -9.84 1.42 12.42
N ARG A 186 -11.05 1.47 11.84
CA ARG A 186 -11.77 2.69 11.43
C ARG A 186 -11.05 3.57 10.41
N PHE A 187 -10.25 2.98 9.53
CA PHE A 187 -9.72 3.69 8.38
C PHE A 187 -10.82 3.97 7.36
N ARG A 188 -10.76 5.12 6.69
CA ARG A 188 -11.56 5.37 5.49
C ARG A 188 -11.00 4.51 4.35
N LEU A 189 -11.80 3.56 3.87
CA LEU A 189 -11.39 2.70 2.76
C LEU A 189 -11.54 3.42 1.42
N GLU A 190 -10.49 3.37 0.61
CA GLU A 190 -10.50 3.77 -0.79
C GLU A 190 -10.00 2.60 -1.65
N ASN A 191 -10.84 2.13 -2.58
CA ASN A 191 -10.45 1.10 -3.55
C ASN A 191 -10.17 1.74 -4.90
N ASN A 192 -9.00 1.45 -5.48
CA ASN A 192 -8.52 2.13 -6.68
C ASN A 192 -8.37 1.25 -7.93
N TYR A 193 -8.71 -0.02 -7.89
CA TYR A 193 -8.49 -0.89 -9.04
C TYR A 193 -9.76 -1.62 -9.47
N LYS A 194 -10.23 -1.30 -10.68
CA LYS A 194 -11.19 -2.13 -11.41
C LYS A 194 -10.36 -3.00 -12.34
N GLY A 195 -10.19 -4.28 -12.00
CA GLY A 195 -9.38 -5.23 -12.75
C GLY A 195 -9.63 -5.22 -14.26
N CYS A 196 -8.74 -5.82 -15.04
CA CYS A 196 -8.89 -6.06 -16.47
C CYS A 196 -10.00 -7.08 -16.75
N GLY A 197 -11.20 -6.87 -16.24
CA GLY A 197 -12.38 -7.67 -16.55
C GLY A 197 -13.14 -7.03 -17.69
N ASN A 198 -13.16 -7.63 -18.86
CA ASN A 198 -14.19 -7.40 -19.87
C ASN A 198 -15.56 -7.66 -19.21
N GLY A 199 -16.41 -6.67 -19.13
CA GLY A 199 -17.78 -6.92 -18.73
C GLY A 199 -18.39 -5.80 -17.90
N ALA A 200 -19.11 -4.95 -18.57
CA ALA A 200 -20.04 -3.99 -18.00
C ALA A 200 -20.93 -4.64 -16.94
N ARG A 201 -20.80 -4.23 -15.67
CA ARG A 201 -21.95 -4.14 -14.77
C ARG A 201 -21.91 -2.79 -14.11
N ALA A 202 -22.74 -1.90 -14.64
CA ALA A 202 -23.10 -0.64 -14.06
C ALA A 202 -23.58 -0.86 -12.62
N ILE A 203 -22.84 -0.32 -11.65
CA ILE A 203 -23.36 -0.19 -10.29
C ILE A 203 -24.35 0.97 -10.32
N LYS A 204 -25.63 0.65 -10.18
CA LYS A 204 -26.73 1.60 -10.00
C LYS A 204 -26.34 2.59 -8.89
N ARG A 205 -26.21 3.86 -9.23
CA ARG A 205 -26.27 4.97 -8.29
C ARG A 205 -27.62 4.87 -7.58
N ARG A 206 -27.64 4.59 -6.29
CA ARG A 206 -28.80 4.88 -5.46
C ARG A 206 -28.84 6.39 -5.29
N GLU A 207 -29.68 7.02 -6.07
CA GLU A 207 -30.17 8.36 -5.78
C GLU A 207 -30.89 8.33 -4.44
N CYS A 208 -30.33 8.98 -3.43
CA CYS A 208 -31.11 9.38 -2.26
C CYS A 208 -32.05 10.48 -2.71
N ARG A 209 -33.35 10.16 -2.96
CA ARG A 209 -34.39 11.16 -2.99
C ARG A 209 -34.74 11.51 -1.55
N LEU A 210 -34.46 12.77 -1.22
CA LEU A 210 -35.10 13.44 -0.10
C LEU A 210 -36.60 13.55 -0.38
N GLN A 211 -37.39 13.08 0.51
CA GLN A 211 -38.72 13.59 0.85
C GLN A 211 -38.76 13.79 2.36
#